data_52861408916939db6bcd6437235bb6f9
#
_entry.id   52861408916939db6bcd6437235bb6f9
#
_cell.length_a   1.000
_cell.length_b   1.000
_cell.length_c   1.000
_cell.angle_alpha   90.00
_cell.angle_beta   90.00
_cell.angle_gamma   90.00
#
_symmetry.space_group_name_H-M   'P 1'
#
loop_
_entity.id
_entity.type
_entity.pdbx_description
1 polymer ?
#
loop_
_entity_poly.entity_id
_entity_poly.type
_entity_poly.pdbx_seq_one_letter_code
_entity_poly.pdbx_strand_id
1 'polypeptide(L)'
;MKLSIQRYGSGEPIVLIHGMGSAATAWKPIIPALSKEFEVFTVDLPGHGQTPLDKSQPMDPSSLARLVLLNLSELGVQQFHLVGNSLGGWVSLEIAATNPDRVKSLTGLAPAGLWLAPFTSRYPGELAVRLMAKSLDKVAATTLNYKWAKKIGFETVSPRWEQLSYEICLDAVAAMAKSEGYFPVWDGMLKKRFDKEISADIPVTIIFGDTDHTLPAKTCQERSLAPKHAKWIILPETGHAPMWDSTEDVIAEIMQTTKQCK
;
A
#
# COMPACT_ATOMS: atom_id res chain seq x y z
N MET A 1 -18.21 -7.43 -7.41
CA MET A 1 -17.07 -8.28 -7.03
C MET A 1 -16.83 -8.15 -5.54
N LYS A 2 -16.69 -9.27 -4.82
CA LYS A 2 -16.41 -9.29 -3.39
C LYS A 2 -14.90 -9.33 -3.14
N LEU A 3 -14.39 -8.41 -2.32
CA LEU A 3 -12.99 -8.39 -1.87
C LEU A 3 -12.83 -9.25 -0.62
N SER A 4 -11.65 -9.84 -0.47
CA SER A 4 -11.23 -10.43 0.80
C SER A 4 -10.85 -9.30 1.75
N ILE A 5 -11.57 -9.20 2.85
CA ILE A 5 -11.34 -8.21 3.90
C ILE A 5 -11.25 -8.95 5.24
N GLN A 6 -10.14 -8.77 5.93
CA GLN A 6 -9.93 -9.31 7.27
C GLN A 6 -10.14 -8.20 8.30
N ARG A 7 -10.58 -8.57 9.50
CA ARG A 7 -10.96 -7.64 10.57
C ARG A 7 -10.27 -8.02 11.88
N TYR A 8 -9.73 -7.00 12.57
CA TYR A 8 -9.00 -7.20 13.84
C TYR A 8 -9.37 -6.09 14.82
N GLY A 9 -9.41 -6.42 16.10
CA GLY A 9 -9.70 -5.45 17.17
C GLY A 9 -11.14 -4.97 17.18
N SER A 10 -11.35 -3.82 17.80
CA SER A 10 -12.64 -3.14 17.91
C SER A 10 -12.39 -1.64 18.12
N GLY A 11 -13.38 -0.81 17.83
CA GLY A 11 -13.27 0.64 17.95
C GLY A 11 -13.63 1.34 16.65
N GLU A 12 -12.99 2.48 16.41
CA GLU A 12 -13.21 3.25 15.20
C GLU A 12 -12.58 2.56 13.98
N PRO A 13 -13.25 2.51 12.82
CA PRO A 13 -12.73 1.79 11.66
C PRO A 13 -11.46 2.42 11.08
N ILE A 14 -10.43 1.62 10.84
CA ILE A 14 -9.25 1.97 10.07
C ILE A 14 -9.02 0.94 8.96
N VAL A 15 -8.87 1.40 7.73
CA VAL A 15 -8.75 0.57 6.53
C VAL A 15 -7.34 0.62 5.98
N LEU A 16 -6.72 -0.55 5.83
CA LEU A 16 -5.34 -0.71 5.34
C LEU A 16 -5.37 -1.30 3.92
N ILE A 17 -4.81 -0.56 2.94
CA ILE A 17 -4.80 -0.95 1.52
C ILE A 17 -3.35 -1.14 1.05
N HIS A 18 -3.01 -2.36 0.64
CA HIS A 18 -1.65 -2.76 0.26
C HIS A 18 -1.24 -2.27 -1.14
N GLY A 19 0.07 -2.38 -1.43
CA GLY A 19 0.67 -2.05 -2.72
C GLY A 19 0.51 -3.12 -3.80
N MET A 20 0.88 -2.78 -5.03
CA MET A 20 0.89 -3.71 -6.16
C MET A 20 1.87 -4.86 -5.90
N GLY A 21 1.45 -6.08 -6.21
CA GLY A 21 2.26 -7.29 -5.96
C GLY A 21 2.36 -7.70 -4.49
N SER A 22 1.58 -7.07 -3.61
CA SER A 22 1.52 -7.32 -2.18
C SER A 22 0.17 -7.95 -1.78
N ALA A 23 -0.11 -8.04 -0.49
CA ALA A 23 -1.38 -8.52 0.06
C ALA A 23 -1.62 -7.93 1.46
N ALA A 24 -2.78 -8.22 2.04
CA ALA A 24 -3.13 -7.84 3.42
C ALA A 24 -2.08 -8.25 4.46
N THR A 25 -1.33 -9.32 4.20
CA THR A 25 -0.24 -9.82 5.07
C THR A 25 0.90 -8.82 5.25
N ALA A 26 1.07 -7.84 4.35
CA ALA A 26 2.07 -6.78 4.49
C ALA A 26 1.86 -5.91 5.75
N TRP A 27 0.66 -5.90 6.30
CA TRP A 27 0.27 -5.11 7.44
C TRP A 27 0.51 -5.79 8.80
N LYS A 28 0.92 -7.07 8.81
CA LYS A 28 1.18 -7.84 10.04
C LYS A 28 2.01 -7.09 11.09
N PRO A 29 3.06 -6.33 10.74
CA PRO A 29 3.86 -5.62 11.74
C PRO A 29 3.10 -4.55 12.52
N ILE A 30 2.12 -3.87 11.91
CA ILE A 30 1.43 -2.75 12.53
C ILE A 30 0.04 -3.12 13.09
N ILE A 31 -0.57 -4.21 12.63
CA ILE A 31 -1.90 -4.66 13.09
C ILE A 31 -1.97 -4.81 14.62
N PRO A 32 -0.99 -5.45 15.32
CA PRO A 32 -1.08 -5.65 16.76
C PRO A 32 -1.14 -4.36 17.59
N ALA A 33 -0.53 -3.28 17.08
CA ALA A 33 -0.59 -1.97 17.74
C ALA A 33 -1.90 -1.26 17.41
N LEU A 34 -2.29 -1.22 16.13
CA LEU A 34 -3.51 -0.52 15.69
C LEU A 34 -4.77 -1.16 16.24
N SER A 35 -4.83 -2.50 16.32
CA SER A 35 -6.02 -3.23 16.81
C SER A 35 -6.30 -3.05 18.31
N LYS A 36 -5.42 -2.37 19.05
CA LYS A 36 -5.68 -1.99 20.45
C LYS A 36 -6.64 -0.79 20.55
N GLU A 37 -6.68 0.07 19.54
CA GLU A 37 -7.45 1.32 19.54
C GLU A 37 -8.49 1.38 18.43
N PHE A 38 -8.30 0.60 17.34
CA PHE A 38 -9.12 0.62 16.15
C PHE A 38 -9.70 -0.75 15.81
N GLU A 39 -10.81 -0.71 15.07
CA GLU A 39 -11.25 -1.82 14.28
C GLU A 39 -10.54 -1.78 12.94
N VAL A 40 -9.52 -2.64 12.77
CA VAL A 40 -8.63 -2.67 11.62
C VAL A 40 -9.21 -3.54 10.52
N PHE A 41 -9.40 -2.99 9.33
CA PHE A 41 -9.79 -3.70 8.13
C PHE A 41 -8.62 -3.77 7.16
N THR A 42 -8.14 -4.95 6.83
CA THR A 42 -7.11 -5.14 5.78
C THR A 42 -7.76 -5.67 4.52
N VAL A 43 -7.49 -5.02 3.39
CA VAL A 43 -8.15 -5.30 2.11
C VAL A 43 -7.17 -5.95 1.15
N ASP A 44 -7.52 -7.10 0.58
CA ASP A 44 -6.84 -7.64 -0.59
C ASP A 44 -7.49 -7.08 -1.86
N LEU A 45 -6.73 -6.35 -2.66
CA LEU A 45 -7.17 -5.80 -3.95
C LEU A 45 -7.39 -6.92 -4.99
N PRO A 46 -8.18 -6.70 -6.05
CA PRO A 46 -8.42 -7.71 -7.08
C PRO A 46 -7.15 -8.33 -7.65
N GLY A 47 -7.11 -9.65 -7.74
CA GLY A 47 -5.96 -10.40 -8.22
C GLY A 47 -4.75 -10.40 -7.28
N HIS A 48 -4.95 -10.04 -6.00
CA HIS A 48 -3.93 -10.04 -4.95
C HIS A 48 -4.45 -10.77 -3.71
N GLY A 49 -3.52 -11.36 -2.95
CA GLY A 49 -3.85 -12.09 -1.72
C GLY A 49 -4.92 -13.15 -1.94
N GLN A 50 -6.03 -13.04 -1.23
CA GLN A 50 -7.16 -13.96 -1.30
C GLN A 50 -8.28 -13.46 -2.25
N THR A 51 -8.16 -12.27 -2.82
CA THR A 51 -9.13 -11.76 -3.80
C THR A 51 -8.77 -12.22 -5.21
N PRO A 52 -9.64 -13.00 -5.89
CA PRO A 52 -9.36 -13.43 -7.25
C PRO A 52 -9.34 -12.25 -8.23
N LEU A 53 -8.71 -12.45 -9.39
CA LEU A 53 -8.76 -11.48 -10.50
C LEU A 53 -10.06 -11.63 -11.26
N ASP A 54 -10.83 -10.56 -11.36
CA ASP A 54 -11.94 -10.44 -12.31
C ASP A 54 -11.49 -9.56 -13.49
N LYS A 55 -11.24 -10.19 -14.62
CA LYS A 55 -10.75 -9.51 -15.83
C LYS A 55 -11.76 -8.55 -16.46
N SER A 56 -13.04 -8.62 -16.06
CA SER A 56 -14.07 -7.68 -16.51
C SER A 56 -14.02 -6.34 -15.77
N GLN A 57 -13.32 -6.27 -14.64
CA GLN A 57 -13.22 -5.06 -13.82
C GLN A 57 -12.05 -4.18 -14.27
N PRO A 58 -12.26 -2.86 -14.38
CA PRO A 58 -11.16 -1.93 -14.57
C PRO A 58 -10.22 -1.95 -13.35
N MET A 59 -8.90 -1.93 -13.61
CA MET A 59 -7.87 -2.07 -12.59
C MET A 59 -7.08 -0.77 -12.33
N ASP A 60 -7.63 0.35 -12.76
CA ASP A 60 -7.07 1.67 -12.44
C ASP A 60 -7.41 2.10 -10.99
N PRO A 61 -6.61 3.00 -10.38
CA PRO A 61 -6.78 3.37 -8.98
C PRO A 61 -8.17 3.91 -8.62
N SER A 62 -8.82 4.69 -9.51
CA SER A 62 -10.18 5.20 -9.28
C SER A 62 -11.23 4.08 -9.27
N SER A 63 -11.07 3.07 -10.13
CA SER A 63 -11.96 1.89 -10.16
C SER A 63 -11.76 1.01 -8.93
N LEU A 64 -10.50 0.81 -8.52
CA LEU A 64 -10.19 0.08 -7.28
C LEU A 64 -10.74 0.82 -6.05
N ALA A 65 -10.66 2.14 -6.01
CA ALA A 65 -11.25 2.98 -4.96
C ALA A 65 -12.76 2.75 -4.82
N ARG A 66 -13.49 2.79 -5.93
CA ARG A 66 -14.94 2.51 -5.94
C ARG A 66 -15.26 1.11 -5.42
N LEU A 67 -14.46 0.12 -5.82
CA LEU A 67 -14.67 -1.26 -5.40
C LEU A 67 -14.42 -1.45 -3.89
N VAL A 68 -13.38 -0.83 -3.35
CA VAL A 68 -13.12 -0.83 -1.90
C VAL A 68 -14.29 -0.20 -1.15
N LEU A 69 -14.76 0.97 -1.58
CA LEU A 69 -15.90 1.68 -0.97
C LEU A 69 -17.18 0.84 -0.97
N LEU A 70 -17.50 0.17 -2.08
CA LEU A 70 -18.66 -0.71 -2.17
C LEU A 70 -18.58 -1.85 -1.15
N ASN A 71 -17.43 -2.51 -1.05
CA ASN A 71 -17.26 -3.61 -0.11
C ASN A 71 -17.28 -3.15 1.35
N LEU A 72 -16.73 -1.98 1.68
CA LEU A 72 -16.82 -1.40 3.02
C LEU A 72 -18.28 -1.05 3.38
N SER A 73 -19.04 -0.53 2.41
CA SER A 73 -20.48 -0.23 2.61
C SER A 73 -21.31 -1.49 2.88
N GLU A 74 -21.02 -2.60 2.19
CA GLU A 74 -21.65 -3.90 2.44
C GLU A 74 -21.36 -4.44 3.84
N LEU A 75 -20.19 -4.06 4.42
CA LEU A 75 -19.81 -4.38 5.80
C LEU A 75 -20.39 -3.39 6.84
N GLY A 76 -21.15 -2.38 6.41
CA GLY A 76 -21.71 -1.35 7.29
C GLY A 76 -20.70 -0.27 7.72
N VAL A 77 -19.48 -0.28 7.17
CA VAL A 77 -18.43 0.70 7.48
C VAL A 77 -18.71 1.98 6.70
N GLN A 78 -19.20 3.01 7.38
CA GLN A 78 -19.60 4.28 6.74
C GLN A 78 -18.49 5.33 6.76
N GLN A 79 -17.80 5.49 7.87
CA GLN A 79 -16.68 6.41 8.04
C GLN A 79 -15.47 5.66 8.58
N PHE A 80 -14.29 6.02 8.12
CA PHE A 80 -13.07 5.30 8.46
C PHE A 80 -11.82 6.18 8.27
N HIS A 81 -10.75 5.80 8.94
CA HIS A 81 -9.40 6.25 8.66
C HIS A 81 -8.80 5.41 7.53
N LEU A 82 -7.96 6.01 6.69
CA LEU A 82 -7.28 5.33 5.59
C LEU A 82 -5.77 5.25 5.83
N VAL A 83 -5.20 4.07 5.58
CA VAL A 83 -3.76 3.88 5.45
C VAL A 83 -3.50 3.11 4.16
N GLY A 84 -2.68 3.65 3.27
CA GLY A 84 -2.39 2.98 2.00
C GLY A 84 -0.92 2.99 1.66
N ASN A 85 -0.38 1.85 1.21
CA ASN A 85 0.99 1.77 0.73
C ASN A 85 1.03 1.70 -0.80
N SER A 86 1.92 2.46 -1.43
CA SER A 86 2.18 2.42 -2.87
C SER A 86 0.89 2.57 -3.69
N LEU A 87 0.48 1.58 -4.47
CA LEU A 87 -0.82 1.54 -5.15
C LEU A 87 -1.97 1.80 -4.19
N GLY A 88 -1.97 1.15 -3.02
CA GLY A 88 -2.99 1.37 -1.98
C GLY A 88 -3.01 2.80 -1.47
N GLY A 89 -1.86 3.47 -1.47
CA GLY A 89 -1.75 4.91 -1.20
C GLY A 89 -2.49 5.75 -2.25
N TRP A 90 -2.31 5.45 -3.54
CA TRP A 90 -3.06 6.13 -4.60
C TRP A 90 -4.56 5.84 -4.52
N VAL A 91 -4.94 4.58 -4.31
CA VAL A 91 -6.34 4.21 -4.08
C VAL A 91 -6.94 4.99 -2.91
N SER A 92 -6.18 5.17 -1.83
CA SER A 92 -6.61 5.95 -0.66
C SER A 92 -6.76 7.44 -0.98
N LEU A 93 -5.86 8.02 -1.77
CA LEU A 93 -6.00 9.39 -2.27
C LEU A 93 -7.27 9.56 -3.13
N GLU A 94 -7.55 8.60 -4.02
CA GLU A 94 -8.76 8.59 -4.84
C GLU A 94 -10.04 8.53 -3.99
N ILE A 95 -10.07 7.68 -2.96
CA ILE A 95 -11.19 7.58 -2.03
C ILE A 95 -11.42 8.92 -1.32
N ALA A 96 -10.35 9.51 -0.76
CA ALA A 96 -10.45 10.76 -0.01
C ALA A 96 -10.90 11.94 -0.89
N ALA A 97 -10.46 11.98 -2.16
CA ALA A 97 -10.84 13.01 -3.09
C ALA A 97 -12.30 12.89 -3.57
N THR A 98 -12.80 11.66 -3.75
CA THR A 98 -14.13 11.43 -4.33
C THR A 98 -15.24 11.23 -3.31
N ASN A 99 -14.89 10.86 -2.08
CA ASN A 99 -15.82 10.55 -1.00
C ASN A 99 -15.34 11.16 0.34
N PRO A 100 -15.15 12.48 0.42
CA PRO A 100 -14.59 13.14 1.60
C PRO A 100 -15.38 12.87 2.88
N ASP A 101 -16.71 12.77 2.80
CA ASP A 101 -17.59 12.50 3.95
C ASP A 101 -17.38 11.11 4.58
N ARG A 102 -16.70 10.22 3.87
CA ARG A 102 -16.39 8.86 4.32
C ARG A 102 -15.03 8.76 5.03
N VAL A 103 -14.13 9.72 4.78
CA VAL A 103 -12.72 9.66 5.21
C VAL A 103 -12.46 10.59 6.37
N LYS A 104 -12.13 10.04 7.53
CA LYS A 104 -11.77 10.79 8.73
C LYS A 104 -10.33 11.30 8.68
N SER A 105 -9.40 10.49 8.22
CA SER A 105 -8.00 10.87 7.98
C SER A 105 -7.34 9.95 6.96
N LEU A 106 -6.21 10.36 6.41
CA LEU A 106 -5.44 9.58 5.45
C LEU A 106 -3.95 9.59 5.79
N THR A 107 -3.35 8.39 5.85
CA THR A 107 -1.90 8.22 5.90
C THR A 107 -1.43 7.45 4.66
N GLY A 108 -0.71 8.12 3.76
CA GLY A 108 -0.12 7.51 2.57
C GLY A 108 1.32 7.08 2.84
N LEU A 109 1.61 5.80 2.74
CA LEU A 109 2.96 5.23 2.86
C LEU A 109 3.53 5.02 1.45
N ALA A 110 4.51 5.81 1.06
CA ALA A 110 5.09 5.80 -0.28
C ALA A 110 4.01 5.73 -1.39
N PRO A 111 2.99 6.62 -1.40
CA PRO A 111 1.87 6.51 -2.31
C PRO A 111 2.32 6.62 -3.76
N ALA A 112 1.82 5.73 -4.62
CA ALA A 112 1.93 5.86 -6.06
C ALA A 112 1.07 7.03 -6.57
N GLY A 113 1.26 7.41 -7.82
CA GLY A 113 0.48 8.48 -8.45
C GLY A 113 1.02 9.89 -8.25
N LEU A 114 1.96 10.10 -7.33
CA LEU A 114 2.62 11.39 -7.09
C LEU A 114 3.90 11.53 -7.93
N TRP A 115 3.87 11.07 -9.16
CA TRP A 115 5.04 11.16 -10.05
C TRP A 115 5.04 12.43 -10.92
N LEU A 116 6.24 12.94 -11.15
CA LEU A 116 6.47 14.16 -11.91
C LEU A 116 5.87 14.07 -13.33
N ALA A 117 6.07 12.93 -13.99
CA ALA A 117 5.47 12.62 -15.27
C ALA A 117 4.85 11.22 -15.25
N PRO A 118 3.65 11.04 -15.85
CA PRO A 118 3.02 9.74 -15.95
C PRO A 118 3.89 8.72 -16.67
N PHE A 119 3.92 7.48 -16.17
CA PHE A 119 4.60 6.39 -16.86
C PHE A 119 3.88 6.05 -18.16
N THR A 120 4.63 5.88 -19.24
CA THR A 120 4.12 5.51 -20.56
C THR A 120 4.24 4.02 -20.85
N SER A 121 5.10 3.31 -20.10
CA SER A 121 5.32 1.88 -20.17
C SER A 121 5.64 1.31 -18.79
N ARG A 122 5.54 0.00 -18.64
CA ARG A 122 5.99 -0.70 -17.43
C ARG A 122 7.51 -0.59 -17.28
N TYR A 123 8.02 -0.75 -16.06
CA TYR A 123 9.47 -0.79 -15.84
C TYR A 123 10.10 -1.96 -16.59
N PRO A 124 11.30 -1.76 -17.18
CA PRO A 124 12.06 -2.86 -17.75
C PRO A 124 12.36 -3.94 -16.69
N GLY A 125 12.23 -5.20 -17.07
CA GLY A 125 12.59 -6.33 -16.20
C GLY A 125 11.50 -6.84 -15.27
N GLU A 126 10.37 -6.15 -15.11
CA GLU A 126 9.28 -6.60 -14.20
C GLU A 126 8.74 -8.01 -14.49
N LEU A 127 8.68 -8.40 -15.75
CA LEU A 127 8.31 -9.77 -16.10
C LEU A 127 9.30 -10.78 -15.51
N ALA A 128 10.60 -10.49 -15.58
CA ALA A 128 11.63 -11.36 -15.01
C ALA A 128 11.51 -11.44 -13.48
N VAL A 129 11.27 -10.32 -12.80
CA VAL A 129 11.04 -10.28 -11.35
C VAL A 129 9.83 -11.15 -10.96
N ARG A 130 8.72 -11.05 -11.69
CA ARG A 130 7.55 -11.88 -11.43
C ARG A 130 7.78 -13.37 -11.70
N LEU A 131 8.47 -13.70 -12.77
CA LEU A 131 8.83 -15.09 -13.08
C LEU A 131 9.76 -15.66 -12.00
N MET A 132 10.72 -14.86 -11.55
CA MET A 132 11.61 -15.21 -10.43
C MET A 132 10.80 -15.43 -9.14
N ALA A 133 9.89 -14.53 -8.78
CA ALA A 133 9.04 -14.70 -7.60
C ALA A 133 8.19 -15.98 -7.67
N LYS A 134 7.59 -16.28 -8.82
CA LYS A 134 6.83 -17.55 -9.04
C LYS A 134 7.71 -18.79 -8.90
N SER A 135 8.95 -18.72 -9.36
CA SER A 135 9.89 -19.85 -9.25
C SER A 135 10.37 -20.03 -7.80
N LEU A 136 10.62 -18.91 -7.11
CA LEU A 136 11.08 -18.90 -5.73
C LEU A 136 9.98 -19.26 -4.74
N ASP A 137 8.70 -19.00 -5.01
CA ASP A 137 7.59 -19.33 -4.09
C ASP A 137 7.63 -20.80 -3.65
N LYS A 138 7.99 -21.71 -4.57
CA LYS A 138 8.08 -23.14 -4.27
C LYS A 138 9.22 -23.53 -3.31
N VAL A 139 10.27 -22.72 -3.25
CA VAL A 139 11.46 -22.96 -2.45
C VAL A 139 11.73 -21.86 -1.43
N ALA A 140 10.90 -20.86 -1.37
CA ALA A 140 11.06 -19.70 -0.48
C ALA A 140 11.20 -20.11 0.98
N ALA A 141 10.39 -21.06 1.43
CA ALA A 141 10.44 -21.59 2.79
C ALA A 141 11.83 -22.15 3.21
N THR A 142 12.63 -22.60 2.25
CA THR A 142 13.98 -23.11 2.49
C THR A 142 15.04 -22.04 2.21
N THR A 143 14.90 -21.30 1.09
CA THR A 143 15.93 -20.39 0.62
C THR A 143 16.00 -19.10 1.43
N LEU A 144 14.88 -18.60 1.97
CA LEU A 144 14.85 -17.37 2.79
C LEU A 144 15.58 -17.48 4.14
N ASN A 145 15.99 -18.68 4.53
CA ASN A 145 16.91 -18.87 5.66
C ASN A 145 18.35 -18.43 5.32
N TYR A 146 18.67 -18.25 4.03
CA TYR A 146 20.00 -17.82 3.60
C TYR A 146 20.00 -16.31 3.33
N LYS A 147 20.98 -15.59 3.89
CA LYS A 147 21.13 -14.14 3.73
C LYS A 147 21.16 -13.68 2.26
N TRP A 148 21.82 -14.42 1.38
CA TRP A 148 21.93 -14.07 -0.03
C TRP A 148 20.56 -14.03 -0.74
N ALA A 149 19.68 -14.99 -0.43
CA ALA A 149 18.34 -15.04 -1.03
C ALA A 149 17.47 -13.89 -0.53
N LYS A 150 17.54 -13.61 0.76
CA LYS A 150 16.84 -12.47 1.38
C LYS A 150 17.33 -11.14 0.80
N LYS A 151 18.65 -10.98 0.61
CA LYS A 151 19.24 -9.80 -0.03
C LYS A 151 18.66 -9.60 -1.44
N ILE A 152 18.76 -10.60 -2.30
CA ILE A 152 18.26 -10.53 -3.69
C ILE A 152 16.77 -10.15 -3.74
N GLY A 153 15.96 -10.69 -2.82
CA GLY A 153 14.52 -10.46 -2.80
C GLY A 153 14.11 -9.08 -2.27
N PHE A 154 14.89 -8.46 -1.40
CA PHE A 154 14.39 -7.36 -0.57
C PHE A 154 15.27 -6.10 -0.55
N GLU A 155 16.55 -6.14 -0.97
CA GLU A 155 17.45 -4.97 -0.87
C GLU A 155 16.96 -3.73 -1.64
N THR A 156 16.19 -3.91 -2.70
CA THR A 156 15.60 -2.80 -3.48
C THR A 156 14.35 -2.21 -2.85
N VAL A 157 13.68 -2.96 -1.97
CA VAL A 157 12.42 -2.56 -1.32
C VAL A 157 12.69 -2.04 0.09
N SER A 158 13.67 -2.62 0.78
CA SER A 158 14.01 -2.32 2.17
C SER A 158 15.53 -2.23 2.35
N PRO A 159 16.09 -1.07 2.76
CA PRO A 159 17.50 -0.97 3.13
C PRO A 159 17.81 -1.81 4.38
N ARG A 160 16.80 -2.07 5.20
CA ARG A 160 16.89 -2.92 6.42
C ARG A 160 16.53 -4.38 6.15
N TRP A 161 16.70 -4.86 4.91
CA TRP A 161 16.32 -6.21 4.50
C TRP A 161 16.88 -7.33 5.42
N GLU A 162 18.04 -7.15 6.03
CA GLU A 162 18.59 -8.12 6.98
C GLU A 162 17.72 -8.30 8.23
N GLN A 163 17.07 -7.22 8.67
CA GLN A 163 16.25 -7.17 9.87
C GLN A 163 14.82 -7.67 9.65
N LEU A 164 14.36 -7.74 8.37
CA LEU A 164 13.01 -8.25 8.08
C LEU A 164 12.86 -9.66 8.64
N SER A 165 11.74 -9.95 9.27
CA SER A 165 11.48 -11.30 9.78
C SER A 165 11.32 -12.30 8.63
N TYR A 166 11.59 -13.56 8.91
CA TYR A 166 11.37 -14.64 7.95
C TYR A 166 9.92 -14.67 7.46
N GLU A 167 8.97 -14.43 8.35
CA GLU A 167 7.53 -14.44 8.03
C GLU A 167 7.16 -13.32 7.05
N ILE A 168 7.64 -12.09 7.27
CA ILE A 168 7.43 -10.96 6.34
C ILE A 168 7.97 -11.32 4.95
N CYS A 169 9.18 -11.87 4.89
CA CYS A 169 9.80 -12.24 3.62
C CYS A 169 9.01 -13.34 2.90
N LEU A 170 8.58 -14.37 3.62
CA LEU A 170 7.80 -15.48 3.05
C LEU A 170 6.45 -15.00 2.51
N ASP A 171 5.72 -14.20 3.29
CA ASP A 171 4.45 -13.62 2.88
C ASP A 171 4.60 -12.73 1.64
N ALA A 172 5.66 -11.91 1.59
CA ALA A 172 5.91 -11.01 0.46
C ALA A 172 6.23 -11.78 -0.84
N VAL A 173 7.06 -12.82 -0.76
CA VAL A 173 7.34 -13.68 -1.92
C VAL A 173 6.06 -14.38 -2.41
N ALA A 174 5.28 -14.94 -1.49
CA ALA A 174 4.02 -15.61 -1.83
C ALA A 174 3.00 -14.62 -2.43
N ALA A 175 2.88 -13.41 -1.87
CA ALA A 175 1.99 -12.37 -2.39
C ALA A 175 2.38 -11.95 -3.81
N MET A 176 3.67 -11.65 -4.04
CA MET A 176 4.18 -11.29 -5.37
C MET A 176 3.97 -12.41 -6.38
N ALA A 177 4.29 -13.66 -6.03
CA ALA A 177 4.16 -14.81 -6.91
C ALA A 177 2.71 -15.05 -7.38
N LYS A 178 1.75 -14.86 -6.47
CA LYS A 178 0.33 -15.13 -6.70
C LYS A 178 -0.46 -13.94 -7.22
N SER A 179 0.12 -12.74 -7.30
CA SER A 179 -0.58 -11.52 -7.72
C SER A 179 -0.90 -11.52 -9.22
N GLU A 180 -2.01 -12.13 -9.61
CA GLU A 180 -2.50 -12.10 -11.00
C GLU A 180 -2.90 -10.69 -11.45
N GLY A 181 -3.29 -9.82 -10.51
CA GLY A 181 -3.65 -8.43 -10.73
C GLY A 181 -2.47 -7.48 -11.00
N TYR A 182 -1.22 -7.94 -10.86
CA TYR A 182 -0.03 -7.10 -10.98
C TYR A 182 0.03 -6.31 -12.30
N PHE A 183 0.03 -7.00 -13.44
CA PHE A 183 0.08 -6.34 -14.75
C PHE A 183 -1.21 -5.61 -15.13
N PRO A 184 -2.42 -6.14 -14.87
CA PRO A 184 -3.64 -5.39 -15.08
C PRO A 184 -3.68 -4.06 -14.33
N VAL A 185 -3.21 -4.01 -13.08
CA VAL A 185 -3.08 -2.76 -12.32
C VAL A 185 -2.05 -1.83 -12.94
N TRP A 186 -0.87 -2.36 -13.31
CA TRP A 186 0.17 -1.55 -13.96
C TRP A 186 -0.38 -0.87 -15.21
N ASP A 187 -1.06 -1.63 -16.08
CA ASP A 187 -1.68 -1.09 -17.30
C ASP A 187 -2.76 -0.04 -16.97
N GLY A 188 -3.51 -0.26 -15.90
CA GLY A 188 -4.50 0.70 -15.40
C GLY A 188 -3.90 2.02 -14.91
N MET A 189 -2.65 2.04 -14.47
CA MET A 189 -1.94 3.24 -14.01
C MET A 189 -1.21 3.99 -15.13
N LEU A 190 -0.93 3.34 -16.27
CA LEU A 190 -0.19 3.98 -17.36
C LEU A 190 -0.88 5.25 -17.84
N LYS A 191 -0.08 6.27 -18.15
CA LYS A 191 -0.48 7.60 -18.61
C LYS A 191 -1.36 8.37 -17.63
N LYS A 192 -1.41 7.95 -16.36
CA LYS A 192 -2.18 8.57 -15.28
C LYS A 192 -1.27 8.98 -14.14
N ARG A 193 -1.72 9.94 -13.35
CA ARG A 193 -1.18 10.32 -12.05
C ARG A 193 -2.34 10.81 -11.18
N PHE A 194 -2.13 10.94 -9.89
CA PHE A 194 -3.11 11.59 -9.03
C PHE A 194 -3.15 13.10 -9.35
N ASP A 195 -4.32 13.64 -9.61
CA ASP A 195 -4.54 15.03 -10.03
C ASP A 195 -5.80 15.65 -9.42
N LYS A 196 -6.30 15.07 -8.34
CA LYS A 196 -7.51 15.51 -7.65
C LYS A 196 -7.20 16.29 -6.38
N GLU A 197 -8.11 17.16 -5.99
CA GLU A 197 -8.05 17.85 -4.70
C GLU A 197 -8.70 17.01 -3.60
N ILE A 198 -8.12 17.08 -2.40
CA ILE A 198 -8.67 16.48 -1.17
C ILE A 198 -9.06 17.62 -0.25
N SER A 199 -10.25 17.52 0.38
CA SER A 199 -10.75 18.50 1.34
C SER A 199 -9.73 18.79 2.44
N ALA A 200 -9.56 20.07 2.77
CA ALA A 200 -8.68 20.48 3.87
C ALA A 200 -9.18 20.03 5.25
N ASP A 201 -10.42 19.59 5.35
CA ASP A 201 -10.99 19.05 6.58
C ASP A 201 -10.49 17.62 6.90
N ILE A 202 -9.90 16.93 5.89
CA ILE A 202 -9.34 15.60 6.07
C ILE A 202 -7.84 15.74 6.44
N PRO A 203 -7.41 15.39 7.65
CA PRO A 203 -5.98 15.31 7.99
C PRO A 203 -5.27 14.33 7.07
N VAL A 204 -4.18 14.77 6.43
CA VAL A 204 -3.39 13.95 5.51
C VAL A 204 -1.92 13.94 5.93
N THR A 205 -1.35 12.75 6.06
CA THR A 205 0.09 12.55 6.23
C THR A 205 0.63 11.68 5.10
N ILE A 206 1.68 12.15 4.43
CA ILE A 206 2.39 11.41 3.38
C ILE A 206 3.78 11.08 3.90
N ILE A 207 4.11 9.80 3.87
CA ILE A 207 5.38 9.27 4.40
C ILE A 207 6.13 8.56 3.28
N PHE A 208 7.38 8.97 3.01
CA PHE A 208 8.30 8.25 2.14
C PHE A 208 9.55 7.85 2.92
N GLY A 209 10.26 6.85 2.44
CA GLY A 209 11.61 6.55 2.88
C GLY A 209 12.64 7.33 2.07
N ASP A 210 13.78 7.67 2.70
CA ASP A 210 14.90 8.36 2.03
C ASP A 210 15.64 7.46 1.02
N THR A 211 15.49 6.15 1.15
CA THR A 211 16.08 5.11 0.31
C THR A 211 15.04 4.33 -0.51
N ASP A 212 13.89 4.94 -0.81
CA ASP A 212 12.89 4.33 -1.68
C ASP A 212 13.38 4.27 -3.13
N HIS A 213 13.84 3.09 -3.56
CA HIS A 213 14.28 2.83 -4.93
C HIS A 213 13.14 2.44 -5.88
N THR A 214 11.97 2.11 -5.35
CA THR A 214 10.78 1.80 -6.15
C THR A 214 10.09 3.06 -6.63
N LEU A 215 9.94 4.06 -5.75
CA LEU A 215 9.40 5.39 -6.05
C LEU A 215 10.42 6.49 -5.69
N PRO A 216 11.48 6.65 -6.51
CA PRO A 216 12.56 7.59 -6.22
C PRO A 216 12.07 9.03 -6.11
N ALA A 217 12.66 9.80 -5.16
CA ALA A 217 12.25 11.17 -4.86
C ALA A 217 12.25 12.09 -6.10
N LYS A 218 13.25 11.93 -6.99
CA LYS A 218 13.41 12.76 -8.19
C LYS A 218 12.28 12.63 -9.21
N THR A 219 11.56 11.52 -9.23
CA THR A 219 10.59 11.20 -10.30
C THR A 219 9.21 10.85 -9.78
N CYS A 220 9.09 10.43 -8.53
CA CYS A 220 7.87 9.82 -8.00
C CYS A 220 7.32 10.49 -6.73
N GLN A 221 7.92 11.60 -6.27
CA GLN A 221 7.49 12.29 -5.05
C GLN A 221 7.21 13.77 -5.32
N GLU A 222 6.33 14.04 -6.30
CA GLU A 222 5.93 15.39 -6.68
C GLU A 222 4.92 15.95 -5.68
N ARG A 223 5.40 16.84 -4.81
CA ARG A 223 4.60 17.40 -3.70
C ARG A 223 3.43 18.26 -4.16
N SER A 224 3.53 18.87 -5.33
CA SER A 224 2.44 19.71 -5.87
C SER A 224 1.18 18.92 -6.21
N LEU A 225 1.29 17.60 -6.33
CA LEU A 225 0.15 16.69 -6.55
C LEU A 225 -0.48 16.21 -5.24
N ALA A 226 0.24 16.30 -4.13
CA ALA A 226 -0.32 15.99 -2.83
C ALA A 226 -1.22 17.13 -2.33
N PRO A 227 -2.15 16.87 -1.39
CA PRO A 227 -2.92 17.93 -0.76
C PRO A 227 -2.00 18.99 -0.13
N LYS A 228 -2.27 20.27 -0.37
CA LYS A 228 -1.42 21.38 0.11
C LYS A 228 -1.23 21.39 1.63
N HIS A 229 -2.22 20.89 2.37
CA HIS A 229 -2.22 20.80 3.82
C HIS A 229 -1.59 19.50 4.35
N ALA A 230 -1.17 18.59 3.46
CA ALA A 230 -0.59 17.32 3.87
C ALA A 230 0.72 17.52 4.65
N LYS A 231 0.83 16.86 5.81
CA LYS A 231 2.11 16.67 6.50
C LYS A 231 2.96 15.74 5.65
N TRP A 232 4.17 16.18 5.30
CA TRP A 232 5.09 15.40 4.49
C TRP A 232 6.30 14.95 5.31
N ILE A 233 6.55 13.67 5.37
CA ILE A 233 7.61 13.06 6.19
C ILE A 233 8.52 12.21 5.31
N ILE A 234 9.83 12.33 5.53
CA ILE A 234 10.85 11.44 4.97
C ILE A 234 11.50 10.71 6.14
N LEU A 235 11.33 9.39 6.19
CA LEU A 235 11.94 8.56 7.22
C LEU A 235 13.34 8.11 6.80
N PRO A 236 14.34 8.22 7.70
CA PRO A 236 15.70 7.80 7.41
C PRO A 236 15.81 6.27 7.36
N GLU A 237 16.76 5.77 6.55
CA GLU A 237 17.04 4.34 6.38
C GLU A 237 15.77 3.50 6.12
N THR A 238 14.86 4.07 5.33
CA THR A 238 13.54 3.51 5.06
C THR A 238 13.34 3.40 3.55
N GLY A 239 12.85 2.27 3.09
CA GLY A 239 12.58 2.00 1.67
C GLY A 239 11.11 2.15 1.30
N HIS A 240 10.67 1.34 0.34
CA HIS A 240 9.33 1.41 -0.24
C HIS A 240 8.21 0.86 0.66
N ALA A 241 8.56 0.12 1.68
CA ALA A 241 7.62 -0.43 2.66
C ALA A 241 7.90 0.15 4.07
N PRO A 242 7.56 1.43 4.33
CA PRO A 242 7.85 2.07 5.61
C PRO A 242 7.32 1.30 6.82
N MET A 243 6.19 0.59 6.68
CA MET A 243 5.61 -0.23 7.74
C MET A 243 6.48 -1.45 8.11
N TRP A 244 7.50 -1.80 7.30
CA TRP A 244 8.47 -2.87 7.60
C TRP A 244 9.76 -2.32 8.19
N ASP A 245 10.26 -1.20 7.63
CA ASP A 245 11.56 -0.62 7.99
C ASP A 245 11.49 0.26 9.23
N SER A 246 10.42 1.03 9.37
CA SER A 246 10.22 2.03 10.41
C SER A 246 8.84 1.85 11.08
N THR A 247 8.57 0.64 11.52
CA THR A 247 7.26 0.20 12.04
C THR A 247 6.72 1.11 13.14
N GLU A 248 7.56 1.47 14.13
CA GLU A 248 7.16 2.29 15.28
C GLU A 248 6.84 3.73 14.85
N ASP A 249 7.67 4.34 14.00
CA ASP A 249 7.44 5.69 13.48
C ASP A 249 6.16 5.74 12.65
N VAL A 250 5.93 4.74 11.81
CA VAL A 250 4.70 4.64 11.01
C VAL A 250 3.46 4.53 11.90
N ILE A 251 3.50 3.69 12.94
CA ILE A 251 2.40 3.58 13.90
C ILE A 251 2.15 4.94 14.59
N ALA A 252 3.20 5.58 15.07
CA ALA A 252 3.09 6.88 15.75
C ALA A 252 2.46 7.95 14.85
N GLU A 253 2.87 8.01 13.57
CA GLU A 253 2.33 8.97 12.62
C GLU A 253 0.88 8.66 12.22
N ILE A 254 0.50 7.39 12.06
CA ILE A 254 -0.89 6.99 11.86
C ILE A 254 -1.74 7.47 13.05
N MET A 255 -1.31 7.15 14.28
CA MET A 255 -2.00 7.56 15.51
C MET A 255 -2.10 9.08 15.65
N GLN A 256 -1.05 9.82 15.28
CA GLN A 256 -1.07 11.27 15.30
C GLN A 256 -2.04 11.84 14.27
N THR A 257 -2.07 11.28 13.06
CA THR A 257 -2.96 11.73 11.99
C THR A 257 -4.42 11.48 12.33
N THR A 258 -4.75 10.33 12.92
CA THR A 258 -6.11 10.00 13.34
C THR A 258 -6.65 10.92 14.44
N LYS A 259 -5.78 11.44 15.33
CA LYS A 259 -6.17 12.36 16.42
C LYS A 259 -6.45 13.80 15.94
N GLN A 260 -6.12 14.15 14.70
CA GLN A 260 -6.37 15.50 14.15
C GLN A 260 -7.80 15.67 13.61
N CYS A 261 -8.60 14.59 13.58
CA CYS A 261 -10.00 14.67 13.18
C CYS A 261 -10.80 15.53 14.18
N LYS A 262 -11.61 16.43 13.65
CA LYS A 262 -12.51 17.30 14.43
C LYS A 262 -13.82 16.57 14.72
#